data_e081945cc7913bd4f45011e44c8eb10a
#
_entry.id   e081945cc7913bd4f45011e44c8eb10a
#
_cell.length_a   1.000
_cell.length_b   1.000
_cell.length_c   1.000
_cell.angle_alpha   90.00
_cell.angle_beta   90.00
_cell.angle_gamma   90.00
#
_symmetry.space_group_name_H-M   'P 1'
#
loop_
_entity.id
_entity.type
_entity.pdbx_description
1 polymer ?
#
loop_
_entity_poly.entity_id
_entity_poly.type
_entity_poly.pdbx_seq_one_letter_code
_entity_poly.pdbx_strand_id
1 'polypeptide(L)'
;MQSVTILPGRDKTGNPEPFQGVTLERGELCTIVGNTGSGKSRLIKDVEQLARGDSVTRRRVLLDGVEIPAERRQSLSSQLVAHLGQNMRFVLDASVEEFLALHAQCRGKETPPVEVLALANEITPEPVALGQSLNQLSGGQSRALMIADIALLCDSPIVLIDEIENAGIDKERALGLLQRHDKLVLVVTHDPHTALMSRRRIVMGGGAVAAVVERSPQEAALYMELGELYRRQQTYQASLRRGDHLA
;
A
#
# COMPACT_ATOMS: atom_id res chain seq x y z
N MET A 1 13.83 11.48 -3.25
CA MET A 1 13.40 11.12 -1.87
C MET A 1 13.98 9.74 -1.56
N GLN A 2 14.72 9.65 -0.48
CA GLN A 2 15.32 8.40 0.02
C GLN A 2 14.65 7.90 1.29
N SER A 3 14.12 8.81 2.11
CA SER A 3 13.48 8.43 3.36
C SER A 3 12.26 9.29 3.72
N VAL A 4 11.39 8.70 4.55
CA VAL A 4 10.25 9.37 5.19
C VAL A 4 10.40 9.21 6.69
N THR A 5 10.43 10.31 7.43
CA THR A 5 10.46 10.27 8.89
C THR A 5 9.13 10.77 9.45
N ILE A 6 8.50 9.96 10.27
CA ILE A 6 7.27 10.30 11.00
C ILE A 6 7.67 10.66 12.43
N LEU A 7 7.49 11.92 12.79
CA LEU A 7 7.74 12.42 14.13
C LEU A 7 6.47 12.36 14.99
N PRO A 8 6.64 12.15 16.32
CA PRO A 8 5.51 12.02 17.23
C PRO A 8 4.62 13.25 17.27
N GLY A 9 3.36 13.03 17.51
CA GLY A 9 2.35 14.04 17.70
C GLY A 9 1.62 13.88 19.04
N ARG A 10 0.29 13.84 18.97
CA ARG A 10 -0.59 13.70 20.15
C ARG A 10 -1.64 12.64 19.93
N ASP A 11 -2.02 11.94 20.99
CA ASP A 11 -3.12 11.00 21.03
C ASP A 11 -4.50 11.71 21.00
N LYS A 12 -5.58 10.93 21.09
CA LYS A 12 -6.96 11.45 21.09
C LYS A 12 -7.28 12.32 22.31
N THR A 13 -6.53 12.18 23.39
CA THR A 13 -6.70 12.94 24.66
C THR A 13 -5.78 14.14 24.74
N GLY A 14 -4.92 14.34 23.73
CA GLY A 14 -3.98 15.45 23.66
C GLY A 14 -2.63 15.17 24.30
N ASN A 15 -2.38 13.98 24.84
CA ASN A 15 -1.10 13.59 25.39
C ASN A 15 -0.05 13.36 24.28
N PRO A 16 1.24 13.60 24.54
CA PRO A 16 2.31 13.23 23.62
C PRO A 16 2.31 11.73 23.31
N GLU A 17 2.59 11.35 22.06
CA GLU A 17 2.75 9.96 21.67
C GLU A 17 4.02 9.35 22.32
N PRO A 18 3.98 8.06 22.76
CA PRO A 18 5.07 7.43 23.51
C PRO A 18 6.23 6.91 22.64
N PHE A 19 6.39 7.39 21.41
CA PHE A 19 7.49 6.96 20.53
C PHE A 19 8.38 8.16 20.14
N GLN A 20 9.61 7.91 19.70
CA GLN A 20 10.57 8.97 19.37
C GLN A 20 10.60 9.36 17.88
N GLY A 21 9.74 8.72 17.08
CA GLY A 21 9.73 8.85 15.64
C GLY A 21 10.18 7.56 14.95
N VAL A 22 9.89 7.46 13.65
CA VAL A 22 10.31 6.35 12.80
C VAL A 22 10.74 6.88 11.44
N THR A 23 11.91 6.45 10.99
CA THR A 23 12.41 6.72 9.63
C THR A 23 12.27 5.44 8.81
N LEU A 24 11.62 5.56 7.67
CA LEU A 24 11.38 4.49 6.71
C LEU A 24 12.12 4.82 5.41
N GLU A 25 12.80 3.83 4.86
CA GLU A 25 13.64 4.01 3.69
C GLU A 25 12.88 3.63 2.39
N ARG A 26 13.32 4.17 1.29
CA ARG A 26 12.85 3.81 -0.05
C ARG A 26 13.07 2.30 -0.28
N GLY A 27 12.09 1.63 -0.92
CA GLY A 27 12.11 0.17 -1.09
C GLY A 27 11.66 -0.62 0.14
N GLU A 28 11.43 0.02 1.29
CA GLU A 28 10.99 -0.64 2.51
C GLU A 28 9.48 -0.92 2.48
N LEU A 29 9.09 -2.07 3.04
CA LEU A 29 7.71 -2.37 3.42
C LEU A 29 7.56 -2.18 4.93
N CYS A 30 6.60 -1.35 5.35
CA CYS A 30 6.23 -1.15 6.74
C CYS A 30 4.72 -1.39 6.91
N THR A 31 4.34 -2.19 7.87
CA THR A 31 2.92 -2.45 8.16
C THR A 31 2.42 -1.63 9.34
N ILE A 32 1.14 -1.25 9.30
CA ILE A 32 0.46 -0.47 10.33
C ILE A 32 -0.66 -1.35 10.88
N VAL A 33 -0.55 -1.72 12.15
CA VAL A 33 -1.49 -2.62 12.82
C VAL A 33 -2.16 -1.93 14.00
N GLY A 34 -3.29 -2.46 14.45
CA GLY A 34 -4.05 -1.95 15.59
C GLY A 34 -5.54 -2.17 15.43
N ASN A 35 -6.30 -2.07 16.49
CA ASN A 35 -7.75 -2.27 16.48
C ASN A 35 -8.48 -1.24 15.59
N THR A 36 -9.72 -1.56 15.21
CA THR A 36 -10.60 -0.58 14.56
C THR A 36 -10.73 0.67 15.43
N GLY A 37 -10.63 1.84 14.83
CA GLY A 37 -10.65 3.11 15.55
C GLY A 37 -9.36 3.48 16.28
N SER A 38 -8.26 2.70 16.17
CA SER A 38 -6.96 3.01 16.81
C SER A 38 -6.22 4.19 16.20
N GLY A 39 -6.64 4.70 15.03
CA GLY A 39 -6.02 5.86 14.38
C GLY A 39 -5.18 5.52 13.14
N LYS A 40 -5.19 4.27 12.62
CA LYS A 40 -4.44 3.85 11.43
C LYS A 40 -4.67 4.75 10.21
N SER A 41 -5.94 4.97 9.85
CA SER A 41 -6.29 5.83 8.70
C SER A 41 -5.90 7.30 8.92
N ARG A 42 -5.78 7.75 10.18
CA ARG A 42 -5.28 9.09 10.47
C ARG A 42 -3.77 9.17 10.24
N LEU A 43 -3.01 8.15 10.63
CA LEU A 43 -1.58 8.07 10.35
C LEU A 43 -1.32 8.05 8.83
N ILE A 44 -2.08 7.26 8.07
CA ILE A 44 -2.02 7.26 6.60
C ILE A 44 -2.26 8.67 6.04
N LYS A 45 -3.30 9.38 6.52
CA LYS A 45 -3.57 10.76 6.09
C LYS A 45 -2.47 11.75 6.47
N ASP A 46 -1.85 11.60 7.63
CA ASP A 46 -0.72 12.45 8.02
C ASP A 46 0.47 12.26 7.07
N VAL A 47 0.75 11.02 6.64
CA VAL A 47 1.80 10.73 5.63
C VAL A 47 1.38 11.23 4.25
N GLU A 48 0.16 10.93 3.81
CA GLU A 48 -0.40 11.35 2.51
C GLU A 48 -0.31 12.87 2.34
N GLN A 49 -0.67 13.61 3.38
CA GLN A 49 -0.68 15.06 3.38
C GLN A 49 0.66 15.72 3.73
N LEU A 50 1.71 14.92 4.01
CA LEU A 50 3.00 15.42 4.50
C LEU A 50 2.81 16.38 5.68
N ALA A 51 2.14 15.91 6.73
CA ALA A 51 1.70 16.71 7.88
C ALA A 51 2.86 17.47 8.54
N ARG A 52 2.59 18.71 9.00
CA ARG A 52 3.56 19.62 9.59
C ARG A 52 3.22 20.03 11.04
N GLY A 53 2.50 19.17 11.77
CA GLY A 53 1.97 19.53 13.08
C GLY A 53 0.65 20.31 13.03
N ASP A 54 0.09 20.51 11.84
CA ASP A 54 -1.15 21.24 11.55
C ASP A 54 -2.38 20.32 11.45
N SER A 55 -2.20 19.00 11.56
CA SER A 55 -3.29 18.02 11.65
C SER A 55 -3.78 17.88 13.11
N VAL A 56 -4.91 17.18 13.29
CA VAL A 56 -5.45 16.91 14.64
C VAL A 56 -4.50 16.10 15.52
N THR A 57 -3.62 15.29 14.91
CA THR A 57 -2.61 14.49 15.61
C THR A 57 -1.35 15.29 15.94
N ARG A 58 -1.15 16.43 15.32
CA ARG A 58 0.06 17.24 15.38
C ARG A 58 1.35 16.49 15.03
N ARG A 59 1.26 15.37 14.31
CA ARG A 59 2.43 14.68 13.76
C ARG A 59 3.10 15.52 12.68
N ARG A 60 4.39 15.29 12.51
CA ARG A 60 5.19 15.92 11.44
C ARG A 60 5.80 14.82 10.58
N VAL A 61 5.76 15.02 9.28
CA VAL A 61 6.33 14.10 8.29
C VAL A 61 7.46 14.84 7.58
N LEU A 62 8.67 14.28 7.65
CA LEU A 62 9.85 14.82 6.99
C LEU A 62 10.18 13.94 5.77
N LEU A 63 10.65 14.57 4.70
CA LEU A 63 11.25 13.89 3.55
C LEU A 63 12.75 14.13 3.57
N ASP A 64 13.54 13.06 3.56
CA ASP A 64 15.02 13.15 3.66
C ASP A 64 15.48 14.01 4.85
N GLY A 65 14.77 13.90 5.98
CA GLY A 65 15.04 14.68 7.20
C GLY A 65 14.58 16.14 7.17
N VAL A 66 13.95 16.60 6.08
CA VAL A 66 13.56 17.99 5.89
C VAL A 66 12.04 18.15 5.91
N GLU A 67 11.56 19.16 6.62
CA GLU A 67 10.14 19.54 6.62
C GLU A 67 9.78 20.26 5.31
N ILE A 68 8.68 19.83 4.68
CA ILE A 68 8.24 20.40 3.41
C ILE A 68 7.58 21.78 3.64
N PRO A 69 7.95 22.84 2.90
CA PRO A 69 7.28 24.13 2.97
C PRO A 69 5.79 24.04 2.66
N ALA A 70 4.97 24.85 3.36
CA ALA A 70 3.50 24.80 3.24
C ALA A 70 3.04 25.00 1.80
N GLU A 71 3.68 25.91 1.07
CA GLU A 71 3.33 26.29 -0.31
C GLU A 71 3.55 25.14 -1.31
N ARG A 72 4.51 24.26 -1.02
CA ARG A 72 4.88 23.14 -1.89
C ARG A 72 4.21 21.81 -1.49
N ARG A 73 3.60 21.76 -0.32
CA ARG A 73 3.09 20.53 0.28
C ARG A 73 2.07 19.82 -0.61
N GLN A 74 1.05 20.54 -1.08
CA GLN A 74 -0.01 19.94 -1.90
C GLN A 74 0.52 19.39 -3.23
N SER A 75 1.37 20.14 -3.91
CA SER A 75 1.99 19.70 -5.16
C SER A 75 2.91 18.49 -4.94
N LEU A 76 3.73 18.50 -3.89
CA LEU A 76 4.62 17.38 -3.58
C LEU A 76 3.86 16.14 -3.09
N SER A 77 2.82 16.30 -2.27
CA SER A 77 1.98 15.20 -1.84
C SER A 77 1.39 14.44 -3.04
N SER A 78 0.78 15.15 -3.99
CA SER A 78 0.20 14.55 -5.19
C SER A 78 1.22 13.88 -6.14
N GLN A 79 2.48 14.31 -6.09
CA GLN A 79 3.55 13.74 -6.91
C GLN A 79 4.25 12.57 -6.22
N LEU A 80 4.45 12.64 -4.90
CA LEU A 80 5.28 11.71 -4.16
C LEU A 80 4.50 10.57 -3.50
N VAL A 81 3.18 10.72 -3.32
CA VAL A 81 2.37 9.75 -2.59
C VAL A 81 1.27 9.20 -3.49
N ALA A 82 1.28 7.90 -3.70
CA ALA A 82 0.17 7.16 -4.28
C ALA A 82 -0.62 6.48 -3.16
N HIS A 83 -1.94 6.59 -3.17
CA HIS A 83 -2.80 6.00 -2.15
C HIS A 83 -3.80 5.03 -2.76
N LEU A 84 -3.78 3.78 -2.33
CA LEU A 84 -4.73 2.73 -2.68
C LEU A 84 -5.69 2.50 -1.50
N GLY A 85 -6.78 3.24 -1.48
CA GLY A 85 -7.86 3.09 -0.50
C GLY A 85 -8.66 1.79 -0.68
N GLN A 86 -9.44 1.40 0.34
CA GLN A 86 -10.15 0.11 0.40
C GLN A 86 -11.12 -0.12 -0.77
N ASN A 87 -11.86 0.89 -1.19
CA ASN A 87 -12.95 0.80 -2.16
C ASN A 87 -12.68 1.59 -3.46
N MET A 88 -11.42 1.73 -3.85
CA MET A 88 -11.08 2.44 -5.09
C MET A 88 -11.52 1.65 -6.32
N ARG A 89 -12.13 2.36 -7.27
CA ARG A 89 -12.52 1.85 -8.58
C ARG A 89 -12.19 2.91 -9.64
N PHE A 90 -12.03 2.45 -10.86
CA PHE A 90 -11.96 3.36 -12.00
C PHE A 90 -13.33 4.03 -12.23
N VAL A 91 -13.30 5.31 -12.56
CA VAL A 91 -14.50 6.10 -12.91
C VAL A 91 -14.43 6.62 -14.35
N LEU A 92 -13.43 6.16 -15.12
CA LEU A 92 -13.24 6.54 -16.52
C LEU A 92 -14.00 5.59 -17.45
N ASP A 93 -14.66 6.14 -18.44
CA ASP A 93 -15.25 5.36 -19.54
C ASP A 93 -14.21 5.20 -20.65
N ALA A 94 -13.31 4.25 -20.44
CA ALA A 94 -12.20 3.92 -21.33
C ALA A 94 -11.87 2.44 -21.24
N SER A 95 -11.18 1.91 -22.23
CA SER A 95 -10.55 0.59 -22.16
C SER A 95 -9.28 0.63 -21.30
N VAL A 96 -8.82 -0.54 -20.87
CA VAL A 96 -7.55 -0.71 -20.15
C VAL A 96 -6.40 -0.15 -20.97
N GLU A 97 -6.37 -0.43 -22.28
CA GLU A 97 -5.33 0.03 -23.18
C GLU A 97 -5.28 1.57 -23.28
N GLU A 98 -6.44 2.19 -23.52
CA GLU A 98 -6.55 3.65 -23.61
C GLU A 98 -6.11 4.33 -22.30
N PHE A 99 -6.52 3.79 -21.16
CA PHE A 99 -6.12 4.32 -19.85
C PHE A 99 -4.60 4.23 -19.67
N LEU A 100 -4.01 3.05 -19.88
CA LEU A 100 -2.57 2.85 -19.66
C LEU A 100 -1.73 3.68 -20.65
N ALA A 101 -2.14 3.76 -21.92
CA ALA A 101 -1.48 4.60 -22.91
C ALA A 101 -1.52 6.09 -22.53
N LEU A 102 -2.71 6.58 -22.15
CA LEU A 102 -2.88 7.96 -21.70
C LEU A 102 -2.05 8.25 -20.45
N HIS A 103 -2.05 7.33 -19.47
CA HIS A 103 -1.33 7.52 -18.22
C HIS A 103 0.19 7.51 -18.44
N ALA A 104 0.70 6.60 -19.28
CA ALA A 104 2.10 6.59 -19.71
C ALA A 104 2.49 7.92 -20.38
N GLN A 105 1.68 8.40 -21.32
CA GLN A 105 1.90 9.69 -22.00
C GLN A 105 1.93 10.87 -21.02
N CYS A 106 0.96 10.94 -20.08
CA CYS A 106 0.91 12.01 -19.06
C CYS A 106 2.14 12.01 -18.14
N ARG A 107 2.78 10.85 -17.97
CA ARG A 107 3.98 10.67 -17.14
C ARG A 107 5.29 10.73 -17.94
N GLY A 108 5.22 10.94 -19.25
CA GLY A 108 6.40 10.94 -20.13
C GLY A 108 7.12 9.57 -20.14
N LYS A 109 6.37 8.47 -19.99
CA LYS A 109 6.88 7.10 -20.04
C LYS A 109 6.64 6.49 -21.41
N GLU A 110 7.59 5.73 -21.89
CA GLU A 110 7.48 4.96 -23.15
C GLU A 110 7.04 3.50 -22.91
N THR A 111 6.62 3.18 -21.68
CA THR A 111 6.20 1.82 -21.27
C THR A 111 4.93 1.41 -22.01
N PRO A 112 4.96 0.32 -22.81
CA PRO A 112 3.77 -0.15 -23.52
C PRO A 112 2.69 -0.64 -22.56
N PRO A 113 1.39 -0.44 -22.85
CA PRO A 113 0.27 -0.94 -22.05
C PRO A 113 0.35 -2.44 -21.73
N VAL A 114 0.88 -3.25 -22.68
CA VAL A 114 1.02 -4.70 -22.52
C VAL A 114 1.96 -5.08 -21.38
N GLU A 115 3.01 -4.31 -21.10
CA GLU A 115 3.93 -4.57 -20.00
C GLU A 115 3.27 -4.33 -18.64
N VAL A 116 2.52 -3.25 -18.49
CA VAL A 116 1.76 -2.96 -17.27
C VAL A 116 0.70 -4.03 -17.05
N LEU A 117 -0.01 -4.42 -18.12
CA LEU A 117 -1.03 -5.46 -18.08
C LEU A 117 -0.44 -6.81 -17.68
N ALA A 118 0.74 -7.18 -18.18
CA ALA A 118 1.41 -8.43 -17.81
C ALA A 118 1.65 -8.50 -16.30
N LEU A 119 2.16 -7.43 -15.69
CA LEU A 119 2.36 -7.36 -14.24
C LEU A 119 1.03 -7.40 -13.46
N ALA A 120 -0.02 -6.72 -13.94
CA ALA A 120 -1.34 -6.81 -13.33
C ALA A 120 -1.84 -8.25 -13.32
N ASN A 121 -1.67 -8.99 -14.42
CA ASN A 121 -2.09 -10.38 -14.55
C ASN A 121 -1.24 -11.38 -13.74
N GLU A 122 -0.03 -11.00 -13.29
CA GLU A 122 0.73 -11.81 -12.33
C GLU A 122 0.14 -11.80 -10.92
N ILE A 123 -0.60 -10.75 -10.54
CA ILE A 123 -1.09 -10.54 -9.18
C ILE A 123 -2.60 -10.76 -9.03
N THR A 124 -3.35 -10.91 -10.13
CA THR A 124 -4.78 -11.25 -10.08
C THR A 124 -5.04 -12.67 -10.60
N PRO A 125 -5.92 -13.45 -9.94
CA PRO A 125 -6.34 -14.76 -10.45
C PRO A 125 -7.30 -14.66 -11.65
N GLU A 126 -7.86 -13.48 -11.91
CA GLU A 126 -8.80 -13.20 -13.01
C GLU A 126 -8.11 -12.30 -14.02
N PRO A 127 -7.62 -12.85 -15.17
CA PRO A 127 -6.88 -12.06 -16.15
C PRO A 127 -7.67 -10.87 -16.67
N VAL A 128 -6.98 -9.76 -16.87
CA VAL A 128 -7.48 -8.53 -17.50
C VAL A 128 -7.03 -8.53 -18.95
N ALA A 129 -7.85 -8.00 -19.87
CA ALA A 129 -7.52 -7.82 -21.30
C ALA A 129 -7.41 -6.32 -21.64
N LEU A 130 -6.56 -5.98 -22.63
CA LEU A 130 -6.37 -4.59 -23.06
C LEU A 130 -7.67 -3.91 -23.52
N GLY A 131 -8.48 -4.62 -24.29
CA GLY A 131 -9.76 -4.11 -24.80
C GLY A 131 -10.90 -4.10 -23.79
N GLN A 132 -10.70 -4.56 -22.55
CA GLN A 132 -11.73 -4.59 -21.51
C GLN A 132 -12.01 -3.17 -21.00
N SER A 133 -13.31 -2.83 -20.81
CA SER A 133 -13.68 -1.54 -20.19
C SER A 133 -13.31 -1.52 -18.71
N LEU A 134 -12.73 -0.41 -18.26
CA LEU A 134 -12.36 -0.17 -16.85
C LEU A 134 -13.57 -0.32 -15.91
N ASN A 135 -14.76 0.08 -16.36
CA ASN A 135 -16.00 0.01 -15.58
C ASN A 135 -16.48 -1.44 -15.35
N GLN A 136 -16.00 -2.39 -16.15
CA GLN A 136 -16.34 -3.81 -16.06
C GLN A 136 -15.34 -4.63 -15.24
N LEU A 137 -14.25 -4.03 -14.80
CA LEU A 137 -13.26 -4.70 -13.97
C LEU A 137 -13.84 -5.06 -12.60
N SER A 138 -13.60 -6.29 -12.16
CA SER A 138 -13.84 -6.69 -10.78
C SER A 138 -12.98 -5.84 -9.81
N GLY A 139 -13.32 -5.84 -8.53
CA GLY A 139 -12.51 -5.14 -7.52
C GLY A 139 -11.06 -5.62 -7.49
N GLY A 140 -10.84 -6.94 -7.65
CA GLY A 140 -9.50 -7.54 -7.71
C GLY A 140 -8.74 -7.11 -8.97
N GLN A 141 -9.38 -7.17 -10.14
CA GLN A 141 -8.80 -6.73 -11.40
C GLN A 141 -8.42 -5.24 -11.36
N SER A 142 -9.32 -4.39 -10.88
CA SER A 142 -9.07 -2.95 -10.73
C SER A 142 -7.86 -2.69 -9.84
N ARG A 143 -7.78 -3.40 -8.69
CA ARG A 143 -6.69 -3.24 -7.74
C ARG A 143 -5.35 -3.73 -8.29
N ALA A 144 -5.35 -4.86 -8.99
CA ALA A 144 -4.17 -5.39 -9.66
C ALA A 144 -3.63 -4.41 -10.72
N LEU A 145 -4.52 -3.86 -11.54
CA LEU A 145 -4.16 -2.87 -12.55
C LEU A 145 -3.59 -1.59 -11.93
N MET A 146 -4.22 -1.06 -10.86
CA MET A 146 -3.71 0.12 -10.15
C MET A 146 -2.33 -0.11 -9.53
N ILE A 147 -2.07 -1.30 -8.97
CA ILE A 147 -0.76 -1.64 -8.39
C ILE A 147 0.31 -1.72 -9.47
N ALA A 148 0.03 -2.36 -10.60
CA ALA A 148 0.95 -2.45 -11.72
C ALA A 148 1.24 -1.07 -12.34
N ASP A 149 0.22 -0.24 -12.49
CA ASP A 149 0.32 1.14 -12.93
C ASP A 149 1.22 1.98 -11.99
N ILE A 150 1.00 1.90 -10.67
CA ILE A 150 1.84 2.58 -9.69
C ILE A 150 3.28 2.07 -9.73
N ALA A 151 3.49 0.78 -9.93
CA ALA A 151 4.83 0.22 -10.01
C ALA A 151 5.61 0.74 -11.21
N LEU A 152 5.01 0.74 -12.40
CA LEU A 152 5.71 1.04 -13.65
C LEU A 152 5.58 2.50 -14.11
N LEU A 153 4.39 3.08 -14.02
CA LEU A 153 4.12 4.39 -14.61
C LEU A 153 4.22 5.53 -13.61
N CYS A 154 3.89 5.31 -12.33
CA CYS A 154 3.96 6.38 -11.34
C CYS A 154 5.37 6.58 -10.79
N ASP A 155 5.83 7.82 -10.78
CA ASP A 155 7.10 8.20 -10.15
C ASP A 155 6.98 8.36 -8.62
N SER A 156 5.77 8.23 -8.06
CA SER A 156 5.50 8.33 -6.63
C SER A 156 6.32 7.29 -5.86
N PRO A 157 7.29 7.71 -5.02
CA PRO A 157 8.13 6.78 -4.27
C PRO A 157 7.44 6.21 -3.02
N ILE A 158 6.34 6.83 -2.56
CA ILE A 158 5.58 6.41 -1.38
C ILE A 158 4.26 5.82 -1.85
N VAL A 159 3.93 4.61 -1.41
CA VAL A 159 2.66 3.93 -1.69
C VAL A 159 1.97 3.59 -0.38
N LEU A 160 0.78 4.13 -0.20
CA LEU A 160 -0.07 3.86 0.95
C LEU A 160 -1.16 2.88 0.52
N ILE A 161 -1.34 1.79 1.28
CA ILE A 161 -2.33 0.76 0.96
C ILE A 161 -3.21 0.50 2.18
N ASP A 162 -4.51 0.54 1.97
CA ASP A 162 -5.48 0.23 3.00
C ASP A 162 -6.11 -1.15 2.73
N GLU A 163 -5.88 -2.11 3.65
CA GLU A 163 -6.44 -3.47 3.67
C GLU A 163 -6.26 -4.25 2.35
N ILE A 164 -5.02 -4.58 2.01
CA ILE A 164 -4.69 -5.32 0.78
C ILE A 164 -5.33 -6.72 0.74
N GLU A 165 -5.58 -7.33 1.89
CA GLU A 165 -6.16 -8.66 2.05
C GLU A 165 -7.58 -8.80 1.49
N ASN A 166 -8.33 -7.71 1.43
CA ASN A 166 -9.71 -7.67 0.94
C ASN A 166 -9.81 -7.51 -0.59
N ALA A 167 -8.68 -7.45 -1.28
CA ALA A 167 -8.64 -7.10 -2.69
C ALA A 167 -8.88 -8.27 -3.67
N GLY A 168 -8.89 -9.52 -3.20
CA GLY A 168 -9.04 -10.70 -4.08
C GLY A 168 -7.84 -10.95 -5.00
N ILE A 169 -6.68 -10.39 -4.68
CA ILE A 169 -5.40 -10.52 -5.41
C ILE A 169 -4.37 -11.27 -4.56
N ASP A 170 -3.27 -11.69 -5.21
CA ASP A 170 -2.11 -12.23 -4.51
C ASP A 170 -1.31 -11.09 -3.84
N LYS A 171 -1.50 -10.94 -2.54
CA LYS A 171 -0.88 -9.87 -1.77
C LYS A 171 0.65 -9.97 -1.68
N GLU A 172 1.21 -11.20 -1.67
CA GLU A 172 2.67 -11.40 -1.64
C GLU A 172 3.29 -10.86 -2.95
N ARG A 173 2.72 -11.23 -4.09
CA ARG A 173 3.18 -10.77 -5.40
C ARG A 173 2.98 -9.25 -5.56
N ALA A 174 1.83 -8.75 -5.13
CA ALA A 174 1.50 -7.33 -5.22
C ALA A 174 2.49 -6.44 -4.43
N LEU A 175 2.74 -6.77 -3.15
CA LEU A 175 3.68 -6.03 -2.32
C LEU A 175 5.13 -6.20 -2.79
N GLY A 176 5.51 -7.42 -3.20
CA GLY A 176 6.81 -7.71 -3.79
C GLY A 176 7.05 -6.96 -5.10
N LEU A 177 6.02 -6.76 -5.93
CA LEU A 177 6.11 -5.95 -7.14
C LEU A 177 6.48 -4.50 -6.81
N LEU A 178 5.77 -3.87 -5.89
CA LEU A 178 6.05 -2.48 -5.49
C LEU A 178 7.46 -2.32 -4.90
N GLN A 179 7.92 -3.28 -4.07
CA GLN A 179 9.27 -3.26 -3.52
C GLN A 179 10.35 -3.42 -4.60
N ARG A 180 10.16 -4.30 -5.58
CA ARG A 180 11.10 -4.46 -6.71
C ARG A 180 11.21 -3.19 -7.56
N HIS A 181 10.18 -2.34 -7.56
CA HIS A 181 10.18 -1.01 -8.19
C HIS A 181 10.55 0.11 -7.22
N ASP A 182 11.26 -0.25 -6.14
CA ASP A 182 11.89 0.68 -5.21
C ASP A 182 10.89 1.66 -4.53
N LYS A 183 9.66 1.20 -4.30
CA LYS A 183 8.62 1.96 -3.60
C LYS A 183 8.72 1.74 -2.09
N LEU A 184 8.65 2.81 -1.31
CA LEU A 184 8.35 2.73 0.12
C LEU A 184 6.86 2.41 0.28
N VAL A 185 6.53 1.28 0.86
CA VAL A 185 5.14 0.82 0.97
C VAL A 185 4.70 0.80 2.44
N LEU A 186 3.64 1.57 2.76
CA LEU A 186 2.97 1.50 4.05
C LEU A 186 1.62 0.80 3.88
N VAL A 187 1.43 -0.30 4.59
CA VAL A 187 0.21 -1.12 4.50
C VAL A 187 -0.52 -1.15 5.82
N VAL A 188 -1.76 -0.66 5.83
CA VAL A 188 -2.69 -0.92 6.94
C VAL A 188 -3.26 -2.32 6.77
N THR A 189 -3.15 -3.13 7.81
CA THR A 189 -3.63 -4.52 7.77
C THR A 189 -4.17 -5.01 9.11
N HIS A 190 -5.09 -5.95 9.04
CA HIS A 190 -5.58 -6.75 10.15
C HIS A 190 -5.14 -8.22 10.05
N ASP A 191 -4.54 -8.59 8.93
CA ASP A 191 -4.10 -9.95 8.65
C ASP A 191 -2.69 -10.20 9.24
N PRO A 192 -2.52 -11.23 10.09
CA PRO A 192 -1.24 -11.54 10.73
C PRO A 192 -0.12 -11.85 9.73
N HIS A 193 -0.43 -12.55 8.64
CA HIS A 193 0.56 -12.87 7.62
C HIS A 193 1.10 -11.60 6.96
N THR A 194 0.21 -10.70 6.52
CA THR A 194 0.60 -9.40 5.95
C THR A 194 1.39 -8.55 6.95
N ALA A 195 0.97 -8.54 8.22
CA ALA A 195 1.65 -7.79 9.27
C ALA A 195 3.11 -8.24 9.46
N LEU A 196 3.39 -9.54 9.32
CA LEU A 196 4.71 -10.13 9.45
C LEU A 196 5.53 -10.14 8.14
N MET A 197 4.97 -9.73 7.01
CA MET A 197 5.75 -9.55 5.77
C MET A 197 6.81 -8.46 5.93
N SER A 198 6.47 -7.40 6.67
CA SER A 198 7.41 -6.30 6.93
C SER A 198 8.46 -6.65 8.00
N ARG A 199 9.64 -6.04 7.87
CA ARG A 199 10.66 -6.10 8.92
C ARG A 199 10.24 -5.30 10.16
N ARG A 200 9.58 -4.17 9.93
CA ARG A 200 9.09 -3.26 10.99
C ARG A 200 7.59 -3.03 10.86
N ARG A 201 6.90 -2.96 11.99
CA ARG A 201 5.49 -2.59 12.04
C ARG A 201 5.24 -1.45 13.03
N ILE A 202 4.33 -0.58 12.67
CA ILE A 202 3.83 0.50 13.51
C ILE A 202 2.56 0.00 14.20
N VAL A 203 2.55 0.02 15.52
CA VAL A 203 1.40 -0.42 16.34
C VAL A 203 0.62 0.81 16.77
N MET A 204 -0.67 0.86 16.39
CA MET A 204 -1.58 1.96 16.72
C MET A 204 -2.49 1.61 17.89
N GLY A 205 -2.59 2.51 18.87
CA GLY A 205 -3.49 2.38 20.01
C GLY A 205 -3.98 3.74 20.52
N GLY A 206 -5.26 3.90 20.85
CA GLY A 206 -5.78 5.14 21.43
C GLY A 206 -5.63 6.42 20.56
N GLY A 207 -5.38 6.26 19.26
CA GLY A 207 -5.11 7.39 18.34
C GLY A 207 -3.63 7.74 18.21
N ALA A 208 -2.75 7.05 18.95
CA ALA A 208 -1.31 7.25 18.98
C ALA A 208 -0.56 6.08 18.30
N VAL A 209 0.69 6.34 17.89
CA VAL A 209 1.68 5.29 17.69
C VAL A 209 2.09 4.79 19.06
N ALA A 210 1.65 3.58 19.43
CA ALA A 210 1.95 2.98 20.72
C ALA A 210 3.36 2.37 20.75
N ALA A 211 3.81 1.80 19.63
CA ALA A 211 5.14 1.24 19.47
C ALA A 211 5.54 1.12 18.00
N VAL A 212 6.84 1.07 17.74
CA VAL A 212 7.42 0.59 16.49
C VAL A 212 8.18 -0.69 16.84
N VAL A 213 7.78 -1.80 16.22
CA VAL A 213 8.28 -3.13 16.57
C VAL A 213 9.03 -3.74 15.41
N GLU A 214 10.24 -4.19 15.62
CA GLU A 214 11.00 -4.99 14.66
C GLU A 214 10.59 -6.46 14.75
N ARG A 215 10.50 -7.13 13.61
CA ARG A 215 10.17 -8.56 13.53
C ARG A 215 11.28 -9.38 14.19
N SER A 216 10.92 -10.16 15.23
CA SER A 216 11.85 -11.05 15.91
C SER A 216 12.17 -12.30 15.08
N PRO A 217 13.24 -13.06 15.42
CA PRO A 217 13.52 -14.34 14.77
C PRO A 217 12.37 -15.35 14.90
N GLN A 218 11.65 -15.36 16.04
CA GLN A 218 10.49 -16.22 16.25
C GLN A 218 9.32 -15.81 15.33
N GLU A 219 9.09 -14.51 15.16
CA GLU A 219 8.08 -14.01 14.23
C GLU A 219 8.46 -14.25 12.77
N ALA A 220 9.76 -14.31 12.45
CA ALA A 220 10.20 -14.69 11.11
C ALA A 220 9.88 -16.16 10.80
N ALA A 221 10.01 -17.07 11.78
CA ALA A 221 9.57 -18.45 11.64
C ALA A 221 8.04 -18.56 11.48
N LEU A 222 7.29 -17.81 12.31
CA LEU A 222 5.83 -17.75 12.21
C LEU A 222 5.34 -17.19 10.88
N TYR A 223 6.05 -16.21 10.32
CA TYR A 223 5.75 -15.69 8.97
C TYR A 223 5.80 -16.79 7.90
N MET A 224 6.80 -17.68 7.96
CA MET A 224 6.91 -18.80 7.02
C MET A 224 5.75 -19.78 7.15
N GLU A 225 5.36 -20.11 8.39
CA GLU A 225 4.20 -20.97 8.67
C GLU A 225 2.89 -20.35 8.15
N LEU A 226 2.64 -19.07 8.45
CA LEU A 226 1.46 -18.35 7.97
C LEU A 226 1.45 -18.24 6.43
N GLY A 227 2.61 -18.12 5.80
CA GLY A 227 2.76 -18.14 4.35
C GLY A 227 2.34 -19.49 3.73
N GLU A 228 2.67 -20.61 4.37
CA GLU A 228 2.22 -21.93 3.92
C GLU A 228 0.70 -22.06 4.03
N LEU A 229 0.11 -21.61 5.15
CA LEU A 229 -1.33 -21.58 5.34
C LEU A 229 -2.02 -20.70 4.29
N TYR A 230 -1.47 -19.53 4.01
CA TYR A 230 -1.98 -18.62 2.99
C TYR A 230 -1.98 -19.27 1.60
N ARG A 231 -0.88 -19.89 1.17
CA ARG A 231 -0.79 -20.59 -0.12
C ARG A 231 -1.76 -21.76 -0.21
N ARG A 232 -1.93 -22.51 0.88
CA ARG A 232 -2.93 -23.60 0.96
C ARG A 232 -4.34 -23.06 0.79
N GLN A 233 -4.67 -21.95 1.45
CA GLN A 233 -5.97 -21.30 1.29
C GLN A 233 -6.20 -20.82 -0.16
N GLN A 234 -5.19 -20.24 -0.80
CA GLN A 234 -5.27 -19.85 -2.23
C GLN A 234 -5.54 -21.04 -3.13
N THR A 235 -4.88 -22.19 -2.88
CA THR A 235 -5.14 -23.43 -3.63
C THR A 235 -6.60 -23.90 -3.48
N TYR A 236 -7.14 -23.88 -2.26
CA TYR A 236 -8.54 -24.25 -2.02
C TYR A 236 -9.50 -23.28 -2.71
N GLN A 237 -9.24 -21.98 -2.65
CA GLN A 237 -10.07 -20.99 -3.35
C GLN A 237 -10.04 -21.20 -4.87
N ALA A 238 -8.89 -21.51 -5.45
CA ALA A 238 -8.76 -21.80 -6.87
C ALA A 238 -9.54 -23.07 -7.27
N SER A 239 -9.47 -24.14 -6.46
CA SER A 239 -10.25 -25.37 -6.70
C SER A 239 -11.75 -25.11 -6.62
N LEU A 240 -12.22 -24.40 -5.59
CA LEU A 240 -13.64 -24.05 -5.45
C LEU A 240 -14.16 -23.21 -6.62
N ARG A 241 -13.35 -22.26 -7.13
CA ARG A 241 -13.73 -21.45 -8.32
C ARG A 241 -13.87 -22.29 -9.58
N ARG A 242 -13.15 -23.40 -9.72
CA ARG A 242 -13.30 -24.35 -10.84
C ARG A 242 -14.46 -25.33 -10.64
N GLY A 243 -15.09 -25.35 -9.47
CA GLY A 243 -16.14 -26.28 -9.10
C GLY A 243 -15.62 -27.65 -8.63
N ASP A 244 -14.33 -27.74 -8.26
CA ASP A 244 -13.72 -28.96 -7.76
C ASP A 244 -14.21 -29.25 -6.33
N HIS A 245 -14.31 -30.53 -5.96
CA HIS A 245 -14.49 -30.93 -4.57
C HIS A 245 -13.15 -30.84 -3.82
N LEU A 246 -13.17 -30.28 -2.62
CA LEU A 246 -12.03 -30.32 -1.73
C LEU A 246 -11.99 -31.68 -1.01
N ALA A 247 -10.85 -32.36 -1.08
CA ALA A 247 -10.55 -33.61 -0.37
C ALA A 247 -9.68 -33.36 0.86
#